data_c6937a44430c0204084b2c52c649ad7d
#
_entry.id   c6937a44430c0204084b2c52c649ad7d
#
_cell.length_a   1.000
_cell.length_b   1.000
_cell.length_c   1.000
_cell.angle_alpha   90.00
_cell.angle_beta   90.00
_cell.angle_gamma   90.00
#
_symmetry.space_group_name_H-M   'P 1'
#
loop_
_entity.id
_entity.type
_entity.pdbx_description
1 polymer ?
#
loop_
_entity_poly.entity_id
_entity_poly.type
_entity_poly.pdbx_seq_one_letter_code
_entity_poly.pdbx_strand_id
1 'polypeptide(L)'
;MRSEGPFVAVDVHYLDDGGARAAMVAARDRRFSLVTRTQTAILAAVEPYHPGEFYRRELPPLRAVIPAADELALIVVDGYVDLDPDGRPGLGAHVHAEFGVPVIGVAKTAFATATHAARVLRGLSSRPLYVTAAGMTIADAAVLVTEMAGRFRVPDALKTVDHLARTGAHRPLPVT
;
A
#
# COMPACT_ATOMS: atom_id res chain seq x y z
N MET A 1 18.09 -8.28 -18.29
CA MET A 1 17.08 -7.22 -18.07
C MET A 1 15.92 -7.89 -17.34
N ARG A 2 15.74 -7.62 -16.06
CA ARG A 2 14.52 -8.09 -15.38
C ARG A 2 13.35 -7.41 -16.04
N SER A 3 12.42 -8.18 -16.58
CA SER A 3 11.11 -7.68 -16.98
C SER A 3 10.58 -6.86 -15.81
N GLU A 4 10.21 -5.60 -16.05
CA GLU A 4 9.53 -4.82 -15.04
C GLU A 4 8.22 -5.56 -14.74
N GLY A 5 8.19 -6.29 -13.64
CA GLY A 5 6.99 -6.96 -13.15
C GLY A 5 5.91 -5.94 -12.81
N PRO A 6 4.69 -6.38 -12.49
CA PRO A 6 3.62 -5.47 -12.12
C PRO A 6 3.97 -4.69 -10.83
N PHE A 7 3.46 -3.47 -10.80
CA PHE A 7 3.41 -2.61 -9.62
C PHE A 7 2.06 -2.86 -8.95
N VAL A 8 2.05 -3.15 -7.64
CA VAL A 8 0.80 -3.44 -6.93
C VAL A 8 0.58 -2.48 -5.77
N ALA A 9 -0.67 -2.06 -5.59
CA ALA A 9 -1.14 -1.36 -4.40
C ALA A 9 -2.10 -2.28 -3.65
N VAL A 10 -1.97 -2.34 -2.32
CA VAL A 10 -2.72 -3.26 -1.46
C VAL A 10 -3.29 -2.55 -0.25
N ASP A 11 -4.43 -3.05 0.23
CA ASP A 11 -5.10 -2.59 1.44
C ASP A 11 -5.90 -3.72 2.09
N VAL A 12 -6.21 -3.57 3.38
CA VAL A 12 -7.00 -4.51 4.18
C VAL A 12 -8.09 -3.77 4.93
N HIS A 13 -9.30 -4.28 4.86
CA HIS A 13 -10.43 -3.80 5.65
C HIS A 13 -10.96 -4.92 6.56
N TYR A 14 -11.17 -4.61 7.83
CA TYR A 14 -11.74 -5.54 8.80
C TYR A 14 -13.26 -5.55 8.71
N LEU A 15 -13.82 -6.75 8.71
CA LEU A 15 -15.25 -6.99 8.61
C LEU A 15 -15.89 -7.10 10.00
N ASP A 16 -17.17 -6.78 10.09
CA ASP A 16 -17.93 -6.78 11.37
C ASP A 16 -18.03 -8.18 12.01
N ASP A 17 -17.88 -9.23 11.21
CA ASP A 17 -17.90 -10.64 11.65
C ASP A 17 -16.55 -11.15 12.20
N GLY A 18 -15.54 -10.30 12.30
CA GLY A 18 -14.20 -10.63 12.79
C GLY A 18 -13.22 -11.10 11.71
N GLY A 19 -13.66 -11.15 10.45
CA GLY A 19 -12.81 -11.42 9.29
C GLY A 19 -12.13 -10.17 8.72
N ALA A 20 -11.43 -10.35 7.60
CA ALA A 20 -10.83 -9.26 6.84
C ALA A 20 -10.98 -9.48 5.34
N ARG A 21 -11.10 -8.40 4.60
CA ARG A 21 -10.98 -8.39 3.14
C ARG A 21 -9.73 -7.66 2.74
N ALA A 22 -8.84 -8.36 2.06
CA ALA A 22 -7.70 -7.76 1.38
C ALA A 22 -8.07 -7.42 -0.06
N ALA A 23 -7.48 -6.37 -0.60
CA ALA A 23 -7.61 -5.98 -1.98
C ALA A 23 -6.26 -5.64 -2.59
N MET A 24 -6.14 -5.83 -3.89
CA MET A 24 -4.97 -5.51 -4.69
C MET A 24 -5.40 -4.86 -6.00
N VAL A 25 -4.66 -3.84 -6.40
CA VAL A 25 -4.68 -3.22 -7.72
C VAL A 25 -3.30 -3.40 -8.34
N ALA A 26 -3.22 -4.00 -9.52
CA ALA A 26 -1.97 -4.17 -10.26
C ALA A 26 -1.95 -3.27 -11.50
N ALA A 27 -0.79 -2.70 -11.80
CA ALA A 27 -0.56 -1.84 -12.95
C ALA A 27 0.74 -2.23 -13.67
N ARG A 28 0.84 -1.89 -14.97
CA ARG A 28 2.05 -2.10 -15.76
C ARG A 28 3.13 -1.04 -15.53
N ASP A 29 2.74 0.12 -15.04
CA ASP A 29 3.64 1.25 -14.87
C ASP A 29 3.63 1.74 -13.41
N ARG A 30 4.76 2.33 -13.00
CA ARG A 30 4.98 2.84 -11.63
C ARG A 30 4.04 3.98 -11.23
N ARG A 31 3.41 4.63 -12.19
CA ARG A 31 2.44 5.70 -11.94
C ARG A 31 1.04 5.15 -11.70
N PHE A 32 0.84 3.85 -11.89
CA PHE A 32 -0.48 3.23 -11.84
C PHE A 32 -1.48 3.86 -12.80
N SER A 33 -1.01 4.34 -13.95
CA SER A 33 -1.86 4.93 -14.98
C SER A 33 -2.58 3.86 -15.81
N LEU A 34 -2.02 2.67 -15.91
CA LEU A 34 -2.60 1.54 -16.62
C LEU A 34 -2.83 0.36 -15.66
N VAL A 35 -3.98 0.33 -15.02
CA VAL A 35 -4.43 -0.78 -14.17
C VAL A 35 -4.78 -1.97 -15.04
N THR A 36 -4.19 -3.12 -14.75
CA THR A 36 -4.34 -4.36 -15.54
C THR A 36 -5.13 -5.43 -14.81
N ARG A 37 -5.15 -5.39 -13.48
CA ARG A 37 -5.80 -6.42 -12.65
C ARG A 37 -6.21 -5.83 -11.30
N THR A 38 -7.33 -6.32 -10.80
CA THR A 38 -7.74 -6.15 -9.40
C THR A 38 -8.07 -7.51 -8.81
N GLN A 39 -7.86 -7.66 -7.52
CA GLN A 39 -8.13 -8.90 -6.80
C GLN A 39 -8.58 -8.59 -5.38
N THR A 40 -9.49 -9.39 -4.86
CA THR A 40 -9.88 -9.38 -3.45
C THR A 40 -9.83 -10.80 -2.88
N ALA A 41 -9.60 -10.89 -1.58
CA ALA A 41 -9.69 -12.14 -0.83
C ALA A 41 -10.31 -11.87 0.54
N ILE A 42 -11.12 -12.79 1.02
CA ILE A 42 -11.74 -12.73 2.35
C ILE A 42 -11.13 -13.82 3.23
N LEU A 43 -10.65 -13.41 4.41
CA LEU A 43 -10.29 -14.30 5.50
C LEU A 43 -11.42 -14.28 6.53
N ALA A 44 -11.92 -15.47 6.89
CA ALA A 44 -13.06 -15.61 7.82
C ALA A 44 -12.72 -15.16 9.25
N ALA A 45 -11.43 -15.23 9.63
CA ALA A 45 -10.92 -14.77 10.91
C ALA A 45 -9.51 -14.21 10.76
N VAL A 46 -9.20 -13.18 11.54
CA VAL A 46 -7.85 -12.62 11.68
C VAL A 46 -7.43 -12.66 13.14
N GLU A 47 -6.11 -12.59 13.39
CA GLU A 47 -5.60 -12.56 14.76
C GLU A 47 -6.18 -11.37 15.55
N PRO A 48 -6.38 -11.49 16.87
CA PRO A 48 -6.76 -10.38 17.73
C PRO A 48 -5.75 -9.23 17.64
N TYR A 49 -6.24 -8.02 17.87
CA TYR A 49 -5.36 -6.86 17.92
C TYR A 49 -4.41 -6.97 19.12
N HIS A 50 -3.10 -6.89 18.82
CA HIS A 50 -2.05 -6.76 19.82
C HIS A 50 -1.37 -5.39 19.63
N PRO A 51 -1.31 -4.50 20.64
CA PRO A 51 -0.64 -3.21 20.53
C PRO A 51 0.81 -3.37 20.05
N GLY A 52 1.19 -2.62 19.00
CA GLY A 52 2.53 -2.67 18.40
C GLY A 52 2.76 -3.84 17.44
N GLU A 53 1.82 -4.75 17.28
CA GLU A 53 1.91 -5.92 16.39
C GLU A 53 0.80 -5.94 15.32
N PHE A 54 0.43 -4.76 14.83
CA PHE A 54 -0.64 -4.58 13.84
C PHE A 54 -0.43 -5.41 12.57
N TYR A 55 0.83 -5.60 12.16
CA TYR A 55 1.19 -6.42 11.01
C TYR A 55 0.70 -7.86 11.09
N ARG A 56 0.55 -8.44 12.29
CA ARG A 56 0.06 -9.81 12.46
C ARG A 56 -1.37 -10.00 11.97
N ARG A 57 -2.16 -8.94 11.99
CA ARG A 57 -3.53 -8.93 11.47
C ARG A 57 -3.59 -8.70 9.98
N GLU A 58 -2.68 -7.89 9.44
CA GLU A 58 -2.72 -7.44 8.04
C GLU A 58 -1.92 -8.32 7.10
N LEU A 59 -0.81 -8.90 7.56
CA LEU A 59 0.06 -9.69 6.70
C LEU A 59 -0.62 -10.95 6.11
N PRO A 60 -1.36 -11.78 6.88
CA PRO A 60 -2.07 -12.92 6.31
C PRO A 60 -3.09 -12.58 5.23
N PRO A 61 -3.97 -11.56 5.38
CA PRO A 61 -4.83 -11.11 4.29
C PRO A 61 -4.06 -10.65 3.05
N LEU A 62 -2.95 -9.93 3.23
CA LEU A 62 -2.12 -9.45 2.12
C LEU A 62 -1.48 -10.59 1.34
N ARG A 63 -1.03 -11.65 2.01
CA ARG A 63 -0.52 -12.88 1.35
C ARG A 63 -1.55 -13.49 0.40
N ALA A 64 -2.82 -13.35 0.69
CA ALA A 64 -3.88 -13.93 -0.12
C ALA A 64 -4.10 -13.18 -1.45
N VAL A 65 -3.64 -11.94 -1.58
CA VAL A 65 -3.84 -11.11 -2.78
C VAL A 65 -2.56 -10.73 -3.50
N ILE A 66 -1.41 -10.73 -2.82
CA ILE A 66 -0.13 -10.36 -3.42
C ILE A 66 0.38 -11.54 -4.26
N PRO A 67 0.73 -11.32 -5.56
CA PRO A 67 1.36 -12.35 -6.39
C PRO A 67 2.72 -12.81 -5.87
N ALA A 68 3.25 -13.88 -6.46
CA ALA A 68 4.60 -14.37 -6.14
C ALA A 68 5.66 -13.25 -6.35
N ALA A 69 6.67 -13.25 -5.50
CA ALA A 69 7.67 -12.17 -5.44
C ALA A 69 8.48 -11.99 -6.74
N ASP A 70 8.73 -13.06 -7.47
CA ASP A 70 9.44 -13.06 -8.76
C ASP A 70 8.64 -12.37 -9.89
N GLU A 71 7.35 -12.19 -9.70
CA GLU A 71 6.46 -11.47 -10.61
C GLU A 71 6.32 -9.98 -10.30
N LEU A 72 6.90 -9.48 -9.19
CA LEU A 72 6.63 -8.14 -8.68
C LEU A 72 7.81 -7.18 -8.89
N ALA A 73 7.50 -5.93 -9.25
CA ALA A 73 8.46 -4.82 -9.27
C ALA A 73 8.45 -3.99 -8.00
N LEU A 74 7.24 -3.75 -7.43
CA LEU A 74 7.03 -2.86 -6.29
C LEU A 74 5.69 -3.16 -5.62
N ILE A 75 5.64 -3.00 -4.30
CA ILE A 75 4.39 -3.02 -3.51
C ILE A 75 4.19 -1.66 -2.85
N VAL A 76 2.98 -1.10 -2.95
CA VAL A 76 2.55 0.09 -2.20
C VAL A 76 1.52 -0.36 -1.16
N VAL A 77 1.78 -0.04 0.11
CA VAL A 77 0.87 -0.35 1.24
C VAL A 77 0.26 0.93 1.81
N ASP A 78 -0.97 0.86 2.30
CA ASP A 78 -1.56 1.92 3.12
C ASP A 78 -0.98 1.83 4.55
N GLY A 79 -0.12 2.77 4.92
CA GLY A 79 0.57 2.80 6.21
C GLY A 79 2.07 3.09 6.10
N TYR A 80 2.81 2.78 7.16
CA TYR A 80 4.23 3.03 7.26
C TYR A 80 5.07 1.79 7.01
N VAL A 81 6.25 1.98 6.43
CA VAL A 81 7.31 0.95 6.40
C VAL A 81 7.95 0.86 7.76
N ASP A 82 8.58 1.94 8.23
CA ASP A 82 9.14 2.05 9.56
C ASP A 82 8.37 3.08 10.39
N LEU A 83 8.24 2.82 11.70
CA LEU A 83 7.47 3.62 12.64
C LEU A 83 8.31 4.72 13.30
N ASP A 84 9.62 4.68 13.15
CA ASP A 84 10.57 5.69 13.64
C ASP A 84 11.86 5.71 12.83
N PRO A 85 12.73 6.73 13.01
CA PRO A 85 14.02 6.83 12.30
C PRO A 85 15.01 5.71 12.63
N ASP A 86 14.84 5.03 13.75
CA ASP A 86 15.71 3.94 14.19
C ASP A 86 15.34 2.58 13.54
N GLY A 87 14.29 2.57 12.70
CA GLY A 87 13.91 1.41 11.92
C GLY A 87 12.98 0.43 12.65
N ARG A 88 12.16 0.92 13.59
CA ARG A 88 11.11 0.08 14.21
C ARG A 88 10.12 -0.36 13.13
N PRO A 89 9.97 -1.69 12.89
CA PRO A 89 9.19 -2.17 11.76
C PRO A 89 7.71 -1.81 11.87
N GLY A 90 7.15 -1.27 10.78
CA GLY A 90 5.73 -1.19 10.50
C GLY A 90 5.29 -2.28 9.54
N LEU A 91 4.06 -2.20 9.04
CA LEU A 91 3.52 -3.17 8.07
C LEU A 91 4.41 -3.31 6.84
N GLY A 92 4.84 -2.20 6.25
CA GLY A 92 5.64 -2.22 5.03
C GLY A 92 6.99 -2.90 5.20
N ALA A 93 7.64 -2.79 6.36
CA ALA A 93 8.89 -3.49 6.65
C ALA A 93 8.68 -5.02 6.67
N HIS A 94 7.58 -5.48 7.27
CA HIS A 94 7.22 -6.91 7.28
C HIS A 94 6.88 -7.43 5.88
N VAL A 95 6.17 -6.64 5.08
CA VAL A 95 5.88 -6.96 3.67
C VAL A 95 7.19 -7.05 2.87
N HIS A 96 8.09 -6.08 3.04
CA HIS A 96 9.41 -6.12 2.39
C HIS A 96 10.23 -7.36 2.78
N ALA A 97 10.27 -7.68 4.07
CA ALA A 97 10.99 -8.86 4.56
C ALA A 97 10.44 -10.17 3.98
N GLU A 98 9.13 -10.25 3.77
CA GLU A 98 8.48 -11.45 3.25
C GLU A 98 8.61 -11.61 1.74
N PHE A 99 8.38 -10.54 0.99
CA PHE A 99 8.35 -10.59 -0.48
C PHE A 99 9.69 -10.24 -1.13
N GLY A 100 10.62 -9.60 -0.43
CA GLY A 100 11.95 -9.26 -0.95
C GLY A 100 11.97 -8.25 -2.10
N VAL A 101 10.85 -7.55 -2.33
CA VAL A 101 10.73 -6.49 -3.36
C VAL A 101 10.66 -5.12 -2.69
N PRO A 102 10.96 -4.02 -3.41
CA PRO A 102 10.78 -2.69 -2.86
C PRO A 102 9.34 -2.46 -2.38
N VAL A 103 9.19 -1.80 -1.23
CA VAL A 103 7.90 -1.45 -0.64
C VAL A 103 7.85 0.04 -0.34
N ILE A 104 6.77 0.69 -0.72
CA ILE A 104 6.43 2.07 -0.35
C ILE A 104 5.26 2.05 0.62
N GLY A 105 5.43 2.67 1.77
CA GLY A 105 4.35 2.98 2.69
C GLY A 105 3.80 4.38 2.42
N VAL A 106 2.49 4.49 2.26
CA VAL A 106 1.79 5.76 2.07
C VAL A 106 0.74 5.90 3.17
N ALA A 107 0.98 6.80 4.11
CA ALA A 107 0.05 7.06 5.20
C ALA A 107 -0.69 8.38 5.01
N LYS A 108 -1.97 8.39 5.36
CA LYS A 108 -2.86 9.57 5.26
C LYS A 108 -2.79 10.45 6.51
N THR A 109 -2.26 9.92 7.60
CA THR A 109 -2.17 10.56 8.92
C THR A 109 -0.74 10.52 9.44
N ALA A 110 -0.30 11.61 10.07
CA ALA A 110 1.00 11.65 10.73
C ALA A 110 1.07 10.63 11.87
N PHE A 111 2.22 9.99 12.01
CA PHE A 111 2.56 9.16 13.15
C PHE A 111 3.67 9.83 13.91
N ALA A 112 3.49 10.07 15.22
CA ALA A 112 4.32 10.98 15.99
C ALA A 112 5.81 10.64 15.98
N THR A 113 6.17 9.36 15.95
CA THR A 113 7.55 8.89 15.93
C THR A 113 8.16 8.76 14.54
N ALA A 114 7.34 8.77 13.48
CA ALA A 114 7.81 8.62 12.09
C ALA A 114 8.30 9.95 11.50
N THR A 115 9.24 10.59 12.17
CA THR A 115 9.79 11.90 11.77
C THR A 115 10.63 11.87 10.50
N HIS A 116 11.08 10.70 10.09
CA HIS A 116 11.83 10.44 8.85
C HIS A 116 10.97 10.36 7.60
N ALA A 117 9.64 10.22 7.74
CA ALA A 117 8.73 10.12 6.61
C ALA A 117 8.77 11.40 5.75
N ALA A 118 8.81 11.22 4.42
CA ALA A 118 8.70 12.34 3.50
C ALA A 118 7.25 12.83 3.44
N ARG A 119 7.07 14.14 3.44
CA ARG A 119 5.75 14.79 3.29
C ARG A 119 5.51 15.10 1.82
N VAL A 120 4.49 14.51 1.25
CA VAL A 120 4.12 14.67 -0.17
C VAL A 120 2.79 15.40 -0.29
N LEU A 121 2.79 16.57 -0.90
CA LEU A 121 1.58 17.31 -1.26
C LEU A 121 1.15 16.93 -2.68
N ARG A 122 -0.13 16.62 -2.86
CA ARG A 122 -0.73 16.30 -4.15
C ARG A 122 -2.04 17.04 -4.37
N GLY A 123 -2.31 17.34 -5.64
CA GLY A 123 -3.50 18.11 -6.01
C GLY A 123 -3.49 19.50 -5.38
N LEU A 124 -4.64 19.96 -4.95
CA LEU A 124 -4.84 21.24 -4.26
C LEU A 124 -4.89 21.10 -2.73
N SER A 125 -4.53 19.94 -2.20
CA SER A 125 -4.59 19.68 -0.77
C SER A 125 -3.40 20.29 -0.04
N SER A 126 -3.66 20.97 1.08
CA SER A 126 -2.64 21.41 2.03
C SER A 126 -2.24 20.30 3.02
N ARG A 127 -2.95 19.17 3.03
CA ARG A 127 -2.69 18.02 3.89
C ARG A 127 -1.74 17.06 3.18
N PRO A 128 -0.52 16.80 3.70
CA PRO A 128 0.41 15.89 3.05
C PRO A 128 0.00 14.42 3.20
N LEU A 129 0.52 13.59 2.30
CA LEU A 129 0.74 12.17 2.54
C LEU A 129 2.11 11.99 3.20
N TYR A 130 2.25 10.93 3.97
CA TYR A 130 3.51 10.58 4.64
C TYR A 130 4.07 9.32 3.99
N VAL A 131 5.28 9.44 3.42
CA VAL A 131 5.88 8.38 2.60
C VAL A 131 7.11 7.83 3.28
N THR A 132 7.16 6.52 3.42
CA THR A 132 8.28 5.73 3.88
C THR A 132 8.62 4.64 2.87
N ALA A 133 9.80 4.02 2.94
CA ALA A 133 10.20 3.04 1.95
C ALA A 133 11.17 1.99 2.53
N ALA A 134 11.14 0.79 1.95
CA ALA A 134 12.13 -0.26 2.12
C ALA A 134 12.56 -0.77 0.74
N GLY A 135 13.86 -1.11 0.59
CA GLY A 135 14.41 -1.56 -0.69
C GLY A 135 14.62 -0.44 -1.72
N MET A 136 14.33 0.81 -1.35
CA MET A 136 14.58 2.02 -2.14
C MET A 136 14.70 3.23 -1.20
N THR A 137 15.18 4.37 -1.73
CA THR A 137 15.26 5.59 -0.91
C THR A 137 13.87 6.22 -0.69
N ILE A 138 13.69 6.88 0.45
CA ILE A 138 12.45 7.63 0.73
C ILE A 138 12.26 8.76 -0.29
N ALA A 139 13.34 9.38 -0.75
CA ALA A 139 13.29 10.43 -1.78
C ALA A 139 12.72 9.91 -3.11
N ASP A 140 13.19 8.76 -3.59
CA ASP A 140 12.67 8.14 -4.81
C ASP A 140 11.22 7.70 -4.64
N ALA A 141 10.87 7.16 -3.48
CA ALA A 141 9.49 6.81 -3.14
C ALA A 141 8.56 8.03 -3.14
N ALA A 142 9.01 9.16 -2.58
CA ALA A 142 8.24 10.40 -2.58
C ALA A 142 8.00 10.95 -4.00
N VAL A 143 9.01 10.89 -4.87
CA VAL A 143 8.85 11.24 -6.29
C VAL A 143 7.81 10.33 -6.95
N LEU A 144 7.92 9.01 -6.75
CA LEU A 144 6.99 8.05 -7.33
C LEU A 144 5.55 8.31 -6.87
N VAL A 145 5.33 8.53 -5.57
CA VAL A 145 3.98 8.84 -5.02
C VAL A 145 3.45 10.16 -5.59
N THR A 146 4.31 11.16 -5.77
CA THR A 146 3.92 12.44 -6.40
C THR A 146 3.42 12.24 -7.83
N GLU A 147 4.06 11.35 -8.58
CA GLU A 147 3.76 11.05 -9.99
C GLU A 147 2.62 10.05 -10.21
N MET A 148 2.15 9.35 -9.17
CA MET A 148 1.04 8.39 -9.30
C MET A 148 -0.19 9.05 -9.92
N ALA A 149 -0.92 8.31 -10.75
CA ALA A 149 -2.12 8.77 -11.43
C ALA A 149 -3.19 9.26 -10.45
N GLY A 150 -3.95 10.27 -10.90
CA GLY A 150 -4.99 10.92 -10.11
C GLY A 150 -4.63 12.36 -9.71
N ARG A 151 -5.63 13.24 -9.79
CA ARG A 151 -5.48 14.69 -9.56
C ARG A 151 -5.65 15.11 -8.10
N PHE A 152 -6.05 14.19 -7.23
CA PHE A 152 -6.34 14.50 -5.83
C PHE A 152 -5.17 14.13 -4.90
N ARG A 153 -5.31 14.49 -3.62
CA ARG A 153 -4.35 14.17 -2.57
C ARG A 153 -3.98 12.68 -2.57
N VAL A 154 -4.99 11.81 -2.54
CA VAL A 154 -4.78 10.36 -2.57
C VAL A 154 -4.77 9.89 -4.03
N PRO A 155 -3.73 9.17 -4.48
CA PRO A 155 -3.69 8.58 -5.82
C PRO A 155 -4.89 7.69 -6.13
N ASP A 156 -5.27 7.61 -7.40
CA ASP A 156 -6.44 6.83 -7.82
C ASP A 156 -6.32 5.35 -7.49
N ALA A 157 -5.13 4.76 -7.64
CA ALA A 157 -4.90 3.36 -7.28
C ALA A 157 -5.13 3.09 -5.79
N LEU A 158 -4.70 4.01 -4.90
CA LEU A 158 -4.93 3.87 -3.46
C LEU A 158 -6.39 4.07 -3.08
N LYS A 159 -7.12 4.97 -3.76
CA LYS A 159 -8.57 5.08 -3.58
C LYS A 159 -9.31 3.82 -4.04
N THR A 160 -8.88 3.28 -5.16
CA THR A 160 -9.49 2.07 -5.73
C THR A 160 -9.28 0.87 -4.82
N VAL A 161 -8.07 0.66 -4.32
CA VAL A 161 -7.78 -0.48 -3.45
C VAL A 161 -8.47 -0.36 -2.09
N ASP A 162 -8.55 0.85 -1.51
CA ASP A 162 -9.32 1.12 -0.28
C ASP A 162 -10.81 0.81 -0.49
N HIS A 163 -11.38 1.27 -1.59
CA HIS A 163 -12.78 0.99 -1.93
C HIS A 163 -13.06 -0.50 -2.11
N LEU A 164 -12.19 -1.21 -2.84
CA LEU A 164 -12.30 -2.66 -3.02
C LEU A 164 -12.19 -3.42 -1.70
N ALA A 165 -11.26 -3.04 -0.83
CA ALA A 165 -11.12 -3.65 0.49
C ALA A 165 -12.37 -3.46 1.35
N ARG A 166 -13.00 -2.29 1.30
CA ARG A 166 -14.22 -1.99 2.06
C ARG A 166 -15.46 -2.68 1.52
N THR A 167 -15.66 -2.65 0.20
CA THR A 167 -16.93 -3.04 -0.41
C THR A 167 -16.90 -4.36 -1.16
N GLY A 168 -15.70 -4.82 -1.57
CA GLY A 168 -15.55 -5.96 -2.48
C GLY A 168 -16.02 -5.70 -3.92
N ALA A 169 -16.44 -4.47 -4.23
CA ALA A 169 -17.01 -4.10 -5.51
C ALA A 169 -16.06 -3.23 -6.33
N HIS A 170 -15.99 -3.49 -7.63
CA HIS A 170 -15.26 -2.65 -8.57
C HIS A 170 -15.93 -1.27 -8.70
N ARG A 171 -15.15 -0.22 -8.45
CA ARG A 171 -15.51 1.12 -8.90
C ARG A 171 -14.97 1.28 -10.32
N PRO A 172 -15.79 1.69 -11.31
CA PRO A 172 -15.26 2.02 -12.62
C PRO A 172 -14.18 3.10 -12.47
N LEU A 173 -12.99 2.84 -13.05
CA LEU A 173 -11.97 3.87 -13.13
C LEU A 173 -12.52 5.00 -14.00
N PRO A 174 -12.29 6.27 -13.64
CA PRO A 174 -12.68 7.38 -14.49
C PRO A 174 -12.01 7.20 -15.85
N VAL A 175 -12.84 7.16 -16.89
CA VAL A 175 -12.34 7.20 -18.27
C VAL A 175 -11.78 8.59 -18.49
N THR A 176 -10.47 8.69 -18.71
CA THR A 176 -9.79 9.93 -19.09
C THR A 176 -10.16 10.32 -20.53
#